data_bf6943a8de97bb871a1aedfbb0f1adea
#
_entry.id   bf6943a8de97bb871a1aedfbb0f1adea
#
_cell.length_a   1.000
_cell.length_b   1.000
_cell.length_c   1.000
_cell.angle_alpha   90.00
_cell.angle_beta   90.00
_cell.angle_gamma   90.00
#
_symmetry.space_group_name_H-M   'P 1'
#
loop_
_entity.id
_entity.type
_entity.pdbx_description
1 polymer ?
#
loop_
_entity_poly.entity_id
_entity_poly.type
_entity_poly.pdbx_seq_one_letter_code
_entity_poly.pdbx_strand_id
1 'polypeptide(L)'
;METILHKAMQRAKYYVAGSVQDDQRQHYTLNLPVYTHFTNPFRRYADIVVHRQLEAVLSDGVVEFSDDLESLTKTADLCNNKKDSAHNAQEQSVHIEACRSMDKERQEVGGDLISEGIVICVYESAFDVLIPEYGFEKRVHCDQLPLKKAEYRKDTRVLELYWEKGVPSSAYVPEDERPKPANSRAAQAAAAAREAEAARERAREREEAMRRQTDTGTMSH
;
A
#
# COMPACT_ATOMS: atom_id res chain seq x y z
N MET A 1 10.17 13.86 -17.06
CA MET A 1 10.04 15.14 -16.33
C MET A 1 8.65 15.30 -15.72
N GLU A 2 7.59 15.16 -16.49
CA GLU A 2 6.18 15.29 -16.03
C GLU A 2 5.86 14.39 -14.85
N THR A 3 6.22 13.11 -14.90
CA THR A 3 6.02 12.12 -13.83
C THR A 3 6.63 12.54 -12.48
N ILE A 4 7.83 13.14 -12.52
CA ILE A 4 8.52 13.60 -11.29
C ILE A 4 7.82 14.83 -10.71
N LEU A 5 7.37 15.74 -11.57
CA LEU A 5 6.63 16.94 -11.16
C LEU A 5 5.28 16.57 -10.50
N HIS A 6 4.56 15.61 -11.07
CA HIS A 6 3.30 15.14 -10.48
C HIS A 6 3.46 14.50 -9.10
N LYS A 7 4.59 13.83 -8.84
CA LYS A 7 4.88 13.26 -7.51
C LYS A 7 5.09 14.32 -6.42
N ALA A 8 5.61 15.48 -6.78
CA ALA A 8 5.82 16.57 -5.85
C ALA A 8 4.53 17.32 -5.48
N MET A 9 3.48 17.20 -6.30
CA MET A 9 2.21 17.88 -6.06
C MET A 9 1.33 17.07 -5.10
N GLN A 10 0.91 17.73 -4.02
CA GLN A 10 -0.06 17.14 -3.10
C GLN A 10 -1.44 17.07 -3.75
N ARG A 11 -2.15 15.96 -3.53
CA ARG A 11 -3.54 15.83 -4.00
C ARG A 11 -4.48 16.68 -3.15
N ALA A 12 -5.44 17.33 -3.80
CA ALA A 12 -6.50 18.06 -3.11
C ALA A 12 -7.30 17.13 -2.18
N LYS A 13 -7.62 17.60 -0.98
CA LYS A 13 -8.41 16.89 0.02
C LYS A 13 -9.66 17.68 0.34
N TYR A 14 -10.73 16.96 0.71
CA TYR A 14 -11.90 17.58 1.32
C TYR A 14 -11.58 17.94 2.77
N TYR A 15 -12.05 19.08 3.20
CA TYR A 15 -11.96 19.56 4.59
C TYR A 15 -13.18 20.41 4.92
N VAL A 16 -13.44 20.61 6.19
CA VAL A 16 -14.50 21.51 6.64
C VAL A 16 -13.91 22.91 6.79
N ALA A 17 -14.49 23.91 6.12
CA ALA A 17 -13.93 25.25 6.05
C ALA A 17 -13.70 25.90 7.42
N GLY A 18 -14.53 25.58 8.43
CA GLY A 18 -14.36 26.06 9.80
C GLY A 18 -13.19 25.46 10.59
N SER A 19 -12.57 24.38 10.08
CA SER A 19 -11.45 23.70 10.75
C SER A 19 -10.07 24.07 10.21
N VAL A 20 -9.98 24.93 9.19
CA VAL A 20 -8.73 25.25 8.47
C VAL A 20 -8.54 26.77 8.44
N GLN A 21 -7.29 27.20 8.49
CA GLN A 21 -6.94 28.63 8.39
C GLN A 21 -7.16 29.13 6.94
N ASP A 22 -7.38 30.42 6.78
CA ASP A 22 -7.73 31.02 5.48
C ASP A 22 -6.66 30.86 4.42
N ASP A 23 -5.39 30.87 4.81
CA ASP A 23 -4.23 30.64 3.93
C ASP A 23 -4.13 29.19 3.40
N GLN A 24 -4.74 28.24 4.10
CA GLN A 24 -4.78 26.83 3.72
C GLN A 24 -5.98 26.44 2.85
N ARG A 25 -6.90 27.39 2.61
CA ARG A 25 -8.11 27.14 1.81
C ARG A 25 -7.90 27.23 0.32
N GLN A 26 -6.79 27.83 -0.11
CA GLN A 26 -6.50 28.04 -1.52
C GLN A 26 -6.34 26.69 -2.25
N HIS A 27 -7.05 26.55 -3.37
CA HIS A 27 -6.85 25.42 -4.27
C HIS A 27 -5.61 25.68 -5.15
N TYR A 28 -4.47 25.09 -4.81
CA TYR A 28 -3.19 25.33 -5.44
C TYR A 28 -3.22 25.21 -6.99
N THR A 29 -3.71 24.08 -7.49
CA THR A 29 -3.70 23.80 -8.95
C THR A 29 -4.59 24.73 -9.75
N LEU A 30 -5.74 25.14 -9.20
CA LEU A 30 -6.66 26.05 -9.87
C LEU A 30 -6.36 27.51 -9.54
N ASN A 31 -5.48 27.78 -8.58
CA ASN A 31 -5.17 29.11 -8.08
C ASN A 31 -6.42 29.91 -7.65
N LEU A 32 -7.37 29.23 -7.02
CA LEU A 32 -8.61 29.83 -6.51
C LEU A 32 -8.56 29.93 -5.00
N PRO A 33 -8.98 31.07 -4.40
CA PRO A 33 -8.95 31.27 -2.95
C PRO A 33 -9.89 30.33 -2.20
N VAL A 34 -11.01 29.97 -2.82
CA VAL A 34 -11.98 28.98 -2.33
C VAL A 34 -12.51 28.17 -3.48
N TYR A 35 -12.70 26.89 -3.26
CA TYR A 35 -13.21 25.95 -4.25
C TYR A 35 -13.97 24.82 -3.59
N THR A 36 -15.06 24.39 -4.19
CA THR A 36 -15.79 23.20 -3.77
C THR A 36 -16.29 22.41 -4.98
N HIS A 37 -16.49 21.14 -4.79
CA HIS A 37 -17.15 20.28 -5.77
C HIS A 37 -18.67 20.44 -5.67
N PHE A 38 -19.34 20.46 -6.81
CA PHE A 38 -20.80 20.66 -6.88
C PHE A 38 -21.49 19.84 -7.99
N THR A 39 -20.80 19.58 -9.09
CA THR A 39 -21.42 19.19 -10.37
C THR A 39 -21.55 17.69 -10.62
N ASN A 40 -21.02 16.83 -9.76
CA ASN A 40 -21.00 15.38 -9.97
C ASN A 40 -21.53 14.57 -8.77
N PRO A 41 -22.76 14.83 -8.28
CA PRO A 41 -23.31 14.17 -7.09
C PRO A 41 -23.52 12.65 -7.24
N PHE A 42 -23.59 12.15 -8.45
CA PHE A 42 -23.75 10.72 -8.72
C PHE A 42 -22.52 9.86 -8.32
N ARG A 43 -21.34 10.45 -8.18
CA ARG A 43 -20.10 9.77 -7.82
C ARG A 43 -19.31 10.42 -6.70
N ARG A 44 -19.70 11.60 -6.26
CA ARG A 44 -19.03 12.34 -5.19
C ARG A 44 -20.02 12.72 -4.10
N TYR A 45 -19.96 12.05 -2.97
CA TYR A 45 -20.86 12.33 -1.86
C TYR A 45 -20.70 13.74 -1.29
N ALA A 46 -19.48 14.29 -1.34
CA ALA A 46 -19.22 15.67 -0.93
C ALA A 46 -20.08 16.70 -1.67
N ASP A 47 -20.39 16.48 -2.95
CA ASP A 47 -21.27 17.35 -3.73
C ASP A 47 -22.69 17.36 -3.14
N ILE A 48 -23.20 16.20 -2.68
CA ILE A 48 -24.52 16.07 -2.04
C ILE A 48 -24.56 16.86 -0.73
N VAL A 49 -23.48 16.81 0.06
CA VAL A 49 -23.37 17.58 1.30
C VAL A 49 -23.44 19.07 1.01
N VAL A 50 -22.71 19.55 -0.02
CA VAL A 50 -22.75 20.95 -0.45
C VAL A 50 -24.14 21.36 -0.94
N HIS A 51 -24.85 20.48 -1.68
CA HIS A 51 -26.23 20.71 -2.12
C HIS A 51 -27.16 20.93 -0.93
N ARG A 52 -27.08 20.07 0.10
CA ARG A 52 -27.88 20.20 1.33
C ARG A 52 -27.57 21.48 2.10
N GLN A 53 -26.29 21.85 2.20
CA GLN A 53 -25.88 23.12 2.83
C GLN A 53 -26.44 24.32 2.07
N LEU A 54 -26.37 24.28 0.74
CA LEU A 54 -26.89 25.36 -0.11
C LEU A 54 -28.42 25.45 -0.01
N GLU A 55 -29.14 24.31 -0.01
CA GLU A 55 -30.60 24.28 0.18
C GLU A 55 -31.00 24.88 1.51
N ALA A 56 -30.31 24.57 2.61
CA ALA A 56 -30.57 25.15 3.92
C ALA A 56 -30.39 26.67 3.93
N VAL A 57 -29.37 27.18 3.24
CA VAL A 57 -29.13 28.63 3.14
C VAL A 57 -30.21 29.33 2.28
N LEU A 58 -30.63 28.70 1.16
CA LEU A 58 -31.60 29.30 0.23
C LEU A 58 -33.04 29.19 0.70
N SER A 59 -33.35 28.26 1.60
CA SER A 59 -34.71 28.05 2.11
C SER A 59 -35.14 29.00 3.23
N ASP A 60 -34.33 30.02 3.57
CA ASP A 60 -34.59 30.99 4.64
C ASP A 60 -35.03 30.36 5.99
N GLY A 61 -34.39 29.22 6.33
CA GLY A 61 -34.64 28.51 7.59
C GLY A 61 -35.79 27.48 7.55
N VAL A 62 -36.39 27.22 6.38
CA VAL A 62 -37.43 26.18 6.23
C VAL A 62 -36.77 24.77 6.27
N VAL A 63 -35.55 24.64 5.75
CA VAL A 63 -34.77 23.41 5.78
C VAL A 63 -33.56 23.63 6.71
N GLU A 64 -33.47 22.83 7.76
CA GLU A 64 -32.30 22.86 8.65
C GLU A 64 -31.23 21.92 8.15
N PHE A 65 -29.98 22.40 8.16
CA PHE A 65 -28.81 21.57 8.00
C PHE A 65 -28.35 21.07 9.36
N SER A 66 -28.60 19.81 9.67
CA SER A 66 -28.46 19.22 11.01
C SER A 66 -27.08 18.66 11.34
N ASP A 67 -26.17 18.59 10.35
CA ASP A 67 -24.84 18.00 10.56
C ASP A 67 -23.95 18.97 11.36
N ASP A 68 -23.40 18.48 12.46
CA ASP A 68 -22.43 19.20 13.27
C ASP A 68 -21.01 19.14 12.63
N LEU A 69 -20.09 19.93 13.16
CA LEU A 69 -18.71 20.03 12.68
C LEU A 69 -18.00 18.67 12.71
N GLU A 70 -18.26 17.85 13.73
CA GLU A 70 -17.62 16.54 13.89
C GLU A 70 -18.13 15.56 12.85
N SER A 71 -19.43 15.52 12.58
CA SER A 71 -20.07 14.69 11.55
C SER A 71 -19.55 15.06 10.16
N LEU A 72 -19.47 16.36 9.86
CA LEU A 72 -18.90 16.85 8.60
C LEU A 72 -17.44 16.47 8.43
N THR A 73 -16.64 16.55 9.49
CA THR A 73 -15.23 16.17 9.45
C THR A 73 -15.09 14.67 9.16
N LYS A 74 -15.84 13.82 9.85
CA LYS A 74 -15.87 12.37 9.59
C LYS A 74 -16.27 12.05 8.14
N THR A 75 -17.25 12.79 7.62
CA THR A 75 -17.70 12.65 6.23
C THR A 75 -16.62 13.06 5.24
N ALA A 76 -15.92 14.17 5.48
CA ALA A 76 -14.80 14.60 4.64
C ALA A 76 -13.66 13.59 4.64
N ASP A 77 -13.29 13.05 5.80
CA ASP A 77 -12.26 12.02 5.94
C ASP A 77 -12.66 10.73 5.22
N LEU A 78 -13.92 10.30 5.33
CA LEU A 78 -14.43 9.15 4.60
C LEU A 78 -14.37 9.37 3.09
N CYS A 79 -14.74 10.55 2.60
CA CYS A 79 -14.63 10.91 1.18
C CYS A 79 -13.18 10.89 0.70
N ASN A 80 -12.24 11.41 1.48
CA ASN A 80 -10.81 11.37 1.18
C ASN A 80 -10.31 9.92 1.09
N ASN A 81 -10.61 9.09 2.08
CA ASN A 81 -10.22 7.68 2.11
C ASN A 81 -10.78 6.89 0.91
N LYS A 82 -12.04 7.12 0.54
CA LYS A 82 -12.65 6.47 -0.63
C LYS A 82 -12.03 6.94 -1.95
N LYS A 83 -11.70 8.22 -2.06
CA LYS A 83 -11.01 8.79 -3.21
C LYS A 83 -9.61 8.17 -3.37
N ASP A 84 -8.85 8.08 -2.29
CA ASP A 84 -7.51 7.47 -2.30
C ASP A 84 -7.58 5.97 -2.63
N SER A 85 -8.55 5.25 -2.06
CA SER A 85 -8.78 3.83 -2.37
C SER A 85 -9.14 3.60 -3.85
N ALA A 86 -9.99 4.46 -4.42
CA ALA A 86 -10.37 4.37 -5.84
C ALA A 86 -9.16 4.63 -6.75
N HIS A 87 -8.33 5.61 -6.40
CA HIS A 87 -7.10 5.90 -7.14
C HIS A 87 -6.11 4.73 -7.07
N ASN A 88 -5.87 4.18 -5.88
CA ASN A 88 -4.99 3.02 -5.71
C ASN A 88 -5.50 1.81 -6.51
N ALA A 89 -6.81 1.57 -6.53
CA ALA A 89 -7.41 0.50 -7.34
C ALA A 89 -7.18 0.73 -8.85
N GLN A 90 -7.29 1.97 -9.30
CA GLN A 90 -7.00 2.33 -10.69
C GLN A 90 -5.52 2.11 -11.03
N GLU A 91 -4.60 2.56 -10.18
CA GLU A 91 -3.16 2.34 -10.37
C GLU A 91 -2.82 0.86 -10.43
N GLN A 92 -3.37 0.06 -9.50
CA GLN A 92 -3.18 -1.39 -9.49
C GLN A 92 -3.73 -2.07 -10.75
N SER A 93 -4.90 -1.64 -11.24
CA SER A 93 -5.49 -2.17 -12.47
C SER A 93 -4.59 -1.90 -13.69
N VAL A 94 -4.08 -0.68 -13.82
CA VAL A 94 -3.14 -0.32 -14.89
C VAL A 94 -1.86 -1.13 -14.79
N HIS A 95 -1.34 -1.31 -13.56
CA HIS A 95 -0.14 -2.09 -13.32
C HIS A 95 -0.32 -3.59 -13.68
N ILE A 96 -1.47 -4.18 -13.36
CA ILE A 96 -1.79 -5.57 -13.74
C ILE A 96 -1.82 -5.72 -15.25
N GLU A 97 -2.43 -4.77 -15.97
CA GLU A 97 -2.49 -4.83 -17.43
C GLU A 97 -1.12 -4.68 -18.08
N ALA A 98 -0.29 -3.78 -17.55
CA ALA A 98 1.11 -3.66 -17.98
C ALA A 98 1.89 -4.96 -17.77
N CYS A 99 1.73 -5.61 -16.61
CA CYS A 99 2.36 -6.91 -16.32
C CYS A 99 1.90 -8.01 -17.30
N ARG A 100 0.60 -8.05 -17.65
CA ARG A 100 0.07 -9.00 -18.64
C ARG A 100 0.65 -8.76 -20.04
N SER A 101 0.76 -7.49 -20.43
CA SER A 101 1.36 -7.11 -21.73
C SER A 101 2.82 -7.55 -21.82
N MET A 102 3.60 -7.30 -20.75
CA MET A 102 4.99 -7.74 -20.69
C MET A 102 5.14 -9.26 -20.67
N ASP A 103 4.26 -9.98 -19.97
CA ASP A 103 4.30 -11.44 -19.96
C ASP A 103 4.02 -12.03 -21.34
N LYS A 104 3.09 -11.46 -22.08
CA LYS A 104 2.82 -11.82 -23.47
C LYS A 104 4.03 -11.57 -24.37
N GLU A 105 4.63 -10.40 -24.28
CA GLU A 105 5.83 -10.03 -25.03
C GLU A 105 7.01 -10.96 -24.70
N ARG A 106 7.21 -11.28 -23.41
CA ARG A 106 8.21 -12.25 -22.96
C ARG A 106 8.02 -13.63 -23.59
N GLN A 107 6.75 -14.09 -23.71
CA GLN A 107 6.44 -15.37 -24.38
C GLN A 107 6.73 -15.32 -25.89
N GLU A 108 6.46 -14.19 -26.54
CA GLU A 108 6.75 -13.98 -27.97
C GLU A 108 8.27 -13.93 -28.26
N VAL A 109 9.03 -13.29 -27.40
CA VAL A 109 10.50 -13.19 -27.49
C VAL A 109 11.20 -14.53 -27.10
N GLY A 110 10.53 -15.34 -26.28
CA GLY A 110 11.08 -16.62 -25.80
C GLY A 110 12.23 -16.49 -24.80
N GLY A 111 12.33 -15.33 -24.10
CA GLY A 111 13.39 -15.03 -23.15
C GLY A 111 13.02 -13.93 -22.17
N ASP A 112 14.00 -13.47 -21.40
CA ASP A 112 13.79 -12.36 -20.47
C ASP A 112 13.74 -11.03 -21.23
N LEU A 113 12.80 -10.16 -20.85
CA LEU A 113 12.72 -8.79 -21.36
C LEU A 113 13.77 -7.92 -20.67
N ILE A 114 14.55 -7.22 -21.45
CA ILE A 114 15.55 -6.28 -20.98
C ILE A 114 15.20 -4.89 -21.49
N SER A 115 14.91 -3.97 -20.57
CA SER A 115 14.58 -2.59 -20.89
C SER A 115 15.45 -1.61 -20.12
N GLU A 116 15.65 -0.44 -20.68
CA GLU A 116 16.34 0.65 -19.98
C GLU A 116 15.43 1.28 -18.92
N GLY A 117 15.97 1.48 -17.71
CA GLY A 117 15.26 2.10 -16.60
C GLY A 117 15.97 3.35 -16.09
N ILE A 118 15.19 4.33 -15.63
CA ILE A 118 15.68 5.56 -15.01
C ILE A 118 15.40 5.49 -13.51
N VAL A 119 16.43 5.56 -12.68
CA VAL A 119 16.26 5.65 -11.22
C VAL A 119 15.73 7.03 -10.88
N ILE A 120 14.55 7.09 -10.27
CA ILE A 120 13.85 8.34 -9.92
C ILE A 120 13.91 8.68 -8.44
N CYS A 121 13.95 7.67 -7.56
CA CYS A 121 14.08 7.83 -6.12
C CYS A 121 14.99 6.76 -5.53
N VAL A 122 15.73 7.12 -4.48
CA VAL A 122 16.61 6.20 -3.75
C VAL A 122 16.24 6.23 -2.26
N TYR A 123 16.13 5.04 -1.65
CA TYR A 123 15.81 4.82 -0.24
C TYR A 123 16.92 4.01 0.43
N GLU A 124 16.83 3.77 1.73
CA GLU A 124 17.85 3.02 2.49
C GLU A 124 18.04 1.56 2.00
N SER A 125 16.97 0.90 1.58
CA SER A 125 16.97 -0.51 1.17
C SER A 125 16.24 -0.78 -0.16
N ALA A 126 15.92 0.27 -0.92
CA ALA A 126 15.18 0.18 -2.15
C ALA A 126 15.45 1.38 -3.05
N PHE A 127 15.09 1.27 -4.32
CA PHE A 127 15.07 2.39 -5.26
C PHE A 127 13.89 2.25 -6.22
N ASP A 128 13.36 3.39 -6.69
CA ASP A 128 12.26 3.41 -7.67
C ASP A 128 12.84 3.61 -9.07
N VAL A 129 12.44 2.76 -9.99
CA VAL A 129 12.84 2.81 -11.40
C VAL A 129 11.62 3.11 -12.25
N LEU A 130 11.73 4.13 -13.10
CA LEU A 130 10.80 4.38 -14.20
C LEU A 130 11.29 3.61 -15.41
N ILE A 131 10.41 2.83 -16.03
CA ILE A 131 10.67 2.12 -17.29
C ILE A 131 9.91 2.88 -18.39
N PRO A 132 10.59 3.73 -19.18
CA PRO A 132 9.94 4.62 -20.16
C PRO A 132 9.16 3.87 -21.23
N GLU A 133 9.66 2.72 -21.66
CA GLU A 133 9.06 1.87 -22.69
C GLU A 133 7.64 1.43 -22.32
N TYR A 134 7.42 1.05 -21.07
CA TYR A 134 6.12 0.60 -20.55
C TYR A 134 5.35 1.68 -19.79
N GLY A 135 5.98 2.82 -19.54
CA GLY A 135 5.36 3.98 -18.88
C GLY A 135 4.99 3.77 -17.42
N PHE A 136 5.57 2.79 -16.72
CA PHE A 136 5.29 2.55 -15.32
C PHE A 136 6.54 2.59 -14.45
N GLU A 137 6.30 2.75 -13.14
CA GLU A 137 7.34 2.79 -12.12
C GLU A 137 7.30 1.52 -11.27
N LYS A 138 8.48 1.03 -10.91
CA LYS A 138 8.61 -0.13 -10.03
C LYS A 138 9.61 0.15 -8.93
N ARG A 139 9.22 -0.16 -7.69
CA ARG A 139 10.15 -0.21 -6.57
C ARG A 139 10.92 -1.51 -6.60
N VAL A 140 12.22 -1.40 -6.58
CA VAL A 140 13.16 -2.54 -6.51
C VAL A 140 13.75 -2.56 -5.11
N HIS A 141 13.52 -3.64 -4.39
CA HIS A 141 14.08 -3.85 -3.05
C HIS A 141 15.42 -4.56 -3.14
N CYS A 142 16.40 -4.10 -2.35
CA CYS A 142 17.76 -4.65 -2.36
C CYS A 142 17.82 -6.12 -1.94
N ASP A 143 16.90 -6.58 -1.09
CA ASP A 143 16.76 -7.97 -0.64
C ASP A 143 16.31 -8.93 -1.75
N GLN A 144 15.77 -8.41 -2.85
CA GLN A 144 15.33 -9.18 -4.02
C GLN A 144 16.42 -9.28 -5.10
N LEU A 145 17.55 -8.65 -4.90
CA LEU A 145 18.64 -8.61 -5.86
C LEU A 145 19.81 -9.52 -5.43
N PRO A 146 20.57 -10.10 -6.36
CA PRO A 146 21.75 -10.90 -6.06
C PRO A 146 22.93 -10.00 -5.65
N LEU A 147 22.78 -9.34 -4.51
CA LEU A 147 23.76 -8.41 -3.97
C LEU A 147 24.58 -9.08 -2.86
N LYS A 148 25.87 -8.87 -2.89
CA LYS A 148 26.75 -9.18 -1.76
C LYS A 148 26.53 -8.21 -0.60
N LYS A 149 26.26 -6.93 -0.91
CA LYS A 149 26.09 -5.85 0.06
C LYS A 149 25.34 -4.68 -0.58
N ALA A 150 24.54 -3.99 0.22
CA ALA A 150 23.95 -2.70 -0.12
C ALA A 150 24.30 -1.70 1.00
N GLU A 151 24.82 -0.54 0.67
CA GLU A 151 25.18 0.51 1.62
C GLU A 151 24.50 1.82 1.25
N TYR A 152 23.72 2.38 2.17
CA TYR A 152 23.08 3.67 2.00
C TYR A 152 23.81 4.75 2.78
N ARG A 153 24.24 5.81 2.09
CA ARG A 153 24.86 7.00 2.69
C ARG A 153 23.82 8.10 2.83
N LYS A 154 23.45 8.41 4.08
CA LYS A 154 22.38 9.39 4.39
C LYS A 154 22.73 10.82 3.99
N ASP A 155 23.99 11.22 4.15
CA ASP A 155 24.54 12.52 3.84
C ASP A 155 24.49 12.86 2.35
N THR A 156 24.81 11.91 1.49
CA THR A 156 24.84 12.08 0.04
C THR A 156 23.59 11.51 -0.66
N ARG A 157 22.74 10.78 0.07
CA ARG A 157 21.59 10.03 -0.46
C ARG A 157 21.97 9.07 -1.58
N VAL A 158 23.12 8.43 -1.46
CA VAL A 158 23.63 7.45 -2.43
C VAL A 158 23.45 6.05 -1.87
N LEU A 159 22.90 5.17 -2.68
CA LEU A 159 22.81 3.74 -2.42
C LEU A 159 23.85 3.02 -3.28
N GLU A 160 24.87 2.45 -2.64
CA GLU A 160 25.91 1.67 -3.30
C GLU A 160 25.53 0.19 -3.30
N LEU A 161 25.48 -0.41 -4.47
CA LEU A 161 25.12 -1.80 -4.66
C LEU A 161 26.34 -2.62 -5.10
N TYR A 162 26.70 -3.64 -4.32
CA TYR A 162 27.82 -4.53 -4.60
C TYR A 162 27.25 -5.87 -5.08
N TRP A 163 27.40 -6.15 -6.37
CA TRP A 163 26.85 -7.34 -7.00
C TRP A 163 27.70 -8.59 -6.72
N GLU A 164 27.05 -9.73 -6.58
CA GLU A 164 27.71 -11.02 -6.44
C GLU A 164 27.93 -11.65 -7.83
N LYS A 165 29.17 -12.02 -8.16
CA LYS A 165 29.51 -12.64 -9.45
C LYS A 165 28.97 -14.05 -9.53
N GLY A 166 28.27 -14.39 -10.64
CA GLY A 166 27.85 -15.75 -10.94
C GLY A 166 26.56 -16.21 -10.29
N VAL A 167 25.88 -15.35 -9.54
CA VAL A 167 24.52 -15.62 -9.05
C VAL A 167 23.55 -15.14 -10.12
N PRO A 168 22.74 -16.05 -10.73
CA PRO A 168 21.69 -15.62 -11.64
C PRO A 168 20.72 -14.71 -10.88
N SER A 169 20.32 -13.62 -11.51
CA SER A 169 19.27 -12.75 -10.95
C SER A 169 18.01 -13.59 -10.80
N SER A 170 17.69 -14.00 -9.59
CA SER A 170 16.44 -14.68 -9.27
C SER A 170 15.30 -13.68 -9.14
N ALA A 171 15.27 -12.69 -10.03
CA ALA A 171 14.24 -11.65 -10.02
C ALA A 171 12.81 -12.19 -10.16
N TYR A 172 12.67 -13.46 -10.55
CA TYR A 172 11.40 -14.16 -10.59
C TYR A 172 11.42 -15.37 -9.65
N VAL A 173 11.20 -15.12 -8.36
CA VAL A 173 10.72 -16.17 -7.46
C VAL A 173 9.19 -15.99 -7.41
N PRO A 174 8.39 -16.99 -7.79
CA PRO A 174 6.93 -16.96 -7.61
C PRO A 174 6.57 -16.52 -6.19
N GLU A 175 5.45 -15.82 -6.05
CA GLU A 175 5.08 -15.19 -4.77
C GLU A 175 4.89 -16.19 -3.62
N ASP A 176 4.53 -17.42 -3.95
CA ASP A 176 4.39 -18.59 -3.08
C ASP A 176 5.74 -19.17 -2.62
N GLU A 177 6.83 -18.99 -3.37
CA GLU A 177 8.19 -19.45 -3.04
C GLU A 177 9.05 -18.35 -2.39
N ARG A 178 8.58 -17.09 -2.37
CA ARG A 178 9.31 -16.00 -1.73
C ARG A 178 9.38 -16.23 -0.21
N PRO A 179 10.56 -16.15 0.40
CA PRO A 179 10.66 -16.15 1.85
C PRO A 179 9.88 -14.94 2.37
N LYS A 180 8.78 -15.21 3.07
CA LYS A 180 7.95 -14.15 3.66
C LYS A 180 8.83 -13.38 4.65
N PRO A 181 8.86 -12.03 4.60
CA PRO A 181 9.68 -11.26 5.52
C PRO A 181 9.31 -11.65 6.96
N ALA A 182 10.33 -11.91 7.79
CA ALA A 182 10.16 -12.42 9.16
C ALA A 182 9.21 -11.57 10.03
N ASN A 183 9.02 -10.30 9.67
CA ASN A 183 8.13 -9.35 10.34
C ASN A 183 6.74 -9.21 9.69
N SER A 184 6.40 -9.98 8.66
CA SER A 184 5.04 -9.92 8.11
C SER A 184 4.04 -10.52 9.11
N ARG A 185 2.85 -9.91 9.21
CA ARG A 185 1.75 -10.42 10.07
C ARG A 185 1.39 -11.88 9.76
N ALA A 186 1.56 -12.30 8.48
CA ALA A 186 1.37 -13.67 8.05
C ALA A 186 2.49 -14.61 8.53
N ALA A 187 3.75 -14.15 8.56
CA ALA A 187 4.87 -14.93 9.11
C ALA A 187 4.76 -15.10 10.64
N GLN A 188 4.34 -14.04 11.33
CA GLN A 188 4.05 -14.10 12.78
C GLN A 188 2.88 -15.03 13.09
N ALA A 189 1.80 -14.99 12.30
CA ALA A 189 0.67 -15.90 12.44
C ALA A 189 1.06 -17.36 12.16
N ALA A 190 1.88 -17.61 11.14
CA ALA A 190 2.39 -18.94 10.83
C ALA A 190 3.36 -19.48 11.90
N ALA A 191 4.20 -18.61 12.48
CA ALA A 191 5.07 -18.97 13.60
C ALA A 191 4.25 -19.32 14.85
N ALA A 192 3.26 -18.50 15.20
CA ALA A 192 2.35 -18.75 16.32
C ALA A 192 1.52 -20.03 16.14
N ALA A 193 1.08 -20.33 14.90
CA ALA A 193 0.38 -21.57 14.58
C ALA A 193 1.27 -22.81 14.77
N ARG A 194 2.53 -22.77 14.32
CA ARG A 194 3.51 -23.86 14.54
C ARG A 194 3.84 -24.05 16.01
N GLU A 195 3.95 -22.98 16.77
CA GLU A 195 4.22 -23.04 18.21
C GLU A 195 3.04 -23.63 18.97
N ALA A 196 1.81 -23.27 18.59
CA ALA A 196 0.59 -23.84 19.15
C ALA A 196 0.43 -25.34 18.81
N GLU A 197 0.81 -25.76 17.60
CA GLU A 197 0.80 -27.16 17.20
C GLU A 197 1.83 -28.00 17.97
N ALA A 198 3.05 -27.49 18.09
CA ALA A 198 4.11 -28.11 18.89
C ALA A 198 3.74 -28.19 20.39
N ALA A 199 3.03 -27.20 20.92
CA ALA A 199 2.53 -27.23 22.30
C ALA A 199 1.44 -28.29 22.51
N ARG A 200 0.55 -28.46 21.50
CA ARG A 200 -0.48 -29.53 21.54
C ARG A 200 0.14 -30.93 21.47
N GLU A 201 1.18 -31.11 20.64
CA GLU A 201 1.89 -32.37 20.52
C GLU A 201 2.60 -32.76 21.83
N ARG A 202 3.31 -31.82 22.46
CA ARG A 202 3.91 -32.01 23.80
C ARG A 202 2.90 -32.29 24.86
N ALA A 203 1.69 -31.70 24.81
CA ALA A 203 0.62 -31.99 25.76
C ALA A 203 0.08 -33.41 25.58
N ARG A 204 -0.08 -33.89 24.33
CA ARG A 204 -0.46 -35.28 24.02
C ARG A 204 0.57 -36.28 24.54
N GLU A 205 1.84 -36.04 24.27
CA GLU A 205 2.94 -36.90 24.72
C GLU A 205 2.97 -37.00 26.27
N ARG A 206 2.74 -35.89 26.98
CA ARG A 206 2.64 -35.87 28.44
C ARG A 206 1.44 -36.64 28.94
N GLU A 207 0.29 -36.52 28.30
CA GLU A 207 -0.92 -37.25 28.63
C GLU A 207 -0.76 -38.78 28.43
N GLU A 208 -0.13 -39.16 27.29
CA GLU A 208 0.21 -40.56 27.01
C GLU A 208 1.24 -41.13 27.98
N ALA A 209 2.26 -40.36 28.34
CA ALA A 209 3.24 -40.76 29.35
C ALA A 209 2.60 -40.96 30.73
N MET A 210 1.66 -40.09 31.09
CA MET A 210 0.91 -40.18 32.35
C MET A 210 -0.02 -41.39 32.38
N ARG A 211 -0.68 -41.71 31.26
CA ARG A 211 -1.50 -42.94 31.12
C ARG A 211 -0.67 -44.23 31.27
N ARG A 212 0.54 -44.27 30.66
CA ARG A 212 1.47 -45.41 30.81
C ARG A 212 1.95 -45.59 32.25
N GLN A 213 2.12 -44.54 33.02
CA GLN A 213 2.50 -44.62 34.44
C GLN A 213 1.37 -45.09 35.32
N THR A 214 0.11 -44.78 35.01
CA THR A 214 -1.06 -45.26 35.74
C THR A 214 -1.35 -46.74 35.46
N ASP A 215 -1.12 -47.22 34.22
CA ASP A 215 -1.31 -48.63 33.85
C ASP A 215 -0.26 -49.56 34.49
N THR A 216 0.96 -49.08 34.70
CA THR A 216 2.01 -49.86 35.38
C THR A 216 1.84 -49.95 36.92
N GLY A 217 1.05 -49.03 37.50
CA GLY A 217 0.76 -49.03 38.96
C GLY A 217 -0.34 -50.02 39.41
N THR A 218 -1.12 -50.59 38.49
CA THR A 218 -2.28 -51.43 38.80
C THR A 218 -1.98 -52.95 38.76
N MET A 219 -0.73 -53.35 38.49
CA MET A 219 -0.31 -54.78 38.46
C MET A 219 0.57 -55.19 39.59
N SER A 220 0.44 -54.58 40.78
CA SER A 220 1.11 -55.03 42.00
C SER A 220 0.12 -55.09 43.18
N HIS A 221 -0.75 -56.09 43.16
CA HIS A 221 -1.36 -56.68 44.35
C HIS A 221 -1.83 -58.10 44.05
#